data_28472e62fe9eb653c18fae02ab9feafd
#
_entry.id   28472e62fe9eb653c18fae02ab9feafd
#
_cell.length_a   1.000
_cell.length_b   1.000
_cell.length_c   1.000
_cell.angle_alpha   90.00
_cell.angle_beta   90.00
_cell.angle_gamma   90.00
#
_symmetry.space_group_name_H-M   'P 1'
#
loop_
_entity.id
_entity.type
_entity.pdbx_description
1 polymer ?
#
loop_
_entity_poly.entity_id
_entity_poly.type
_entity_poly.pdbx_seq_one_letter_code
_entity_poly.pdbx_strand_id
1 'polypeptide(L)'
;MIKHSHTEPSTVNFSKLEERILSLNDTLLNKSNNFREMLYQLTIDGNPTLIVATGGSKIVAYYLQLIIERLGVKGLICEVIEPRDYFYKNNKNQFANLIVVSASGNTNGIKNIFDDFIGDKFLITQNDREGNYQVVSWGNEKYDREKSFVSLASSLGPITLMLDTTSSLNLEMSSSEIRKVNEKVQELLVKARKRVDVVLTDFKNLSLIQIISGYETKTSACVLESNLVETGTASVVVHDKGSFCHGRSNLLFRYPDSHVIYLCHQRKELDEVLIDLISEEYSNISVFDTEDLNEDYFWKEYYLILQMYFLSRKISEDRNIDLTQPEYNPRLVRELYNFRGEM
;
A
#
# COMPACT_ATOMS: atom_id res chain seq x y z
N MET A 1 8.34 -10.01 36.95
CA MET A 1 8.24 -8.54 36.88
C MET A 1 9.10 -8.08 35.71
N ILE A 2 8.47 -7.86 34.54
CA ILE A 2 9.15 -7.30 33.38
C ILE A 2 9.09 -5.79 33.53
N LYS A 3 10.25 -5.16 33.66
CA LYS A 3 10.36 -3.70 33.71
C LYS A 3 9.95 -3.14 32.33
N HIS A 4 8.77 -2.56 32.28
CA HIS A 4 8.40 -1.69 31.16
C HIS A 4 9.31 -0.45 31.20
N SER A 5 10.27 -0.39 30.32
CA SER A 5 10.96 0.85 30.02
C SER A 5 9.99 1.70 29.19
N HIS A 6 9.41 2.71 29.81
CA HIS A 6 8.70 3.77 29.11
C HIS A 6 9.73 4.54 28.27
N THR A 7 10.00 4.07 27.07
CA THR A 7 10.62 4.90 26.03
C THR A 7 9.49 5.73 25.43
N GLU A 8 9.67 7.05 25.39
CA GLU A 8 8.75 7.94 24.69
C GLU A 8 8.47 7.40 23.28
N PRO A 9 7.21 7.41 22.84
CA PRO A 9 6.87 6.93 21.50
C PRO A 9 7.75 7.63 20.48
N SER A 10 8.47 6.85 19.67
CA SER A 10 9.45 7.43 18.75
C SER A 10 8.70 8.18 17.64
N THR A 11 8.50 9.48 17.82
CA THR A 11 8.12 10.44 16.78
C THR A 11 9.09 10.42 15.59
N VAL A 12 10.18 9.74 15.73
CA VAL A 12 11.34 9.67 14.84
C VAL A 12 11.03 9.07 13.47
N ASN A 13 10.04 8.18 13.35
CA ASN A 13 9.82 7.50 12.08
C ASN A 13 8.93 8.27 11.09
N PHE A 14 7.99 9.07 11.56
CA PHE A 14 7.18 9.89 10.66
C PHE A 14 7.89 11.18 10.23
N SER A 15 8.80 11.75 11.02
CA SER A 15 9.71 12.79 10.53
C SER A 15 10.69 12.23 9.49
N LYS A 16 11.19 11.00 9.69
CA LYS A 16 12.01 10.31 8.70
C LYS A 16 11.23 9.87 7.48
N LEU A 17 9.91 9.64 7.57
CA LEU A 17 9.07 9.35 6.42
C LEU A 17 9.06 10.52 5.44
N GLU A 18 8.78 11.73 5.93
CA GLU A 18 8.81 12.94 5.12
C GLU A 18 10.20 13.13 4.48
N GLU A 19 11.27 13.06 5.27
CA GLU A 19 12.65 13.13 4.77
C GLU A 19 12.95 12.04 3.73
N ARG A 20 12.47 10.83 3.92
CA ARG A 20 12.70 9.72 3.00
C ARG A 20 11.94 9.83 1.69
N ILE A 21 10.68 10.27 1.74
CA ILE A 21 9.91 10.53 0.52
C ILE A 21 10.59 11.64 -0.27
N LEU A 22 11.04 12.70 0.40
CA LEU A 22 11.75 13.79 -0.23
C LEU A 22 13.13 13.40 -0.80
N SER A 23 13.79 12.44 -0.17
CA SER A 23 15.09 11.91 -0.61
C SER A 23 14.99 10.90 -1.75
N LEU A 24 13.79 10.42 -2.07
CA LEU A 24 13.56 9.58 -3.26
C LEU A 24 13.91 10.29 -4.57
N ASN A 25 14.11 11.62 -4.56
CA ASN A 25 14.57 12.39 -5.70
C ASN A 25 15.82 11.77 -6.34
N ASP A 26 16.82 11.43 -5.53
CA ASP A 26 18.05 10.79 -6.03
C ASP A 26 17.76 9.40 -6.63
N THR A 27 16.78 8.70 -6.10
CA THR A 27 16.36 7.38 -6.60
C THR A 27 15.57 7.51 -7.90
N LEU A 28 14.67 8.52 -8.00
CA LEU A 28 13.90 8.83 -9.21
C LEU A 28 14.85 9.14 -10.38
N LEU A 29 15.89 9.93 -10.15
CA LEU A 29 16.88 10.25 -11.17
C LEU A 29 17.62 9.03 -11.73
N ASN A 30 17.93 8.07 -10.89
CA ASN A 30 18.78 6.94 -11.24
C ASN A 30 18.01 5.69 -11.70
N LYS A 31 16.72 5.54 -11.31
CA LYS A 31 15.98 4.28 -11.46
C LYS A 31 14.60 4.41 -12.11
N SER A 32 14.12 5.62 -12.38
CA SER A 32 12.82 5.85 -13.00
C SER A 32 12.70 5.18 -14.37
N ASN A 33 13.78 5.11 -15.14
CA ASN A 33 13.77 4.50 -16.48
C ASN A 33 13.35 3.03 -16.44
N ASN A 34 13.85 2.24 -15.50
CA ASN A 34 13.50 0.83 -15.39
C ASN A 34 12.00 0.62 -15.07
N PHE A 35 11.42 1.49 -14.23
CA PHE A 35 9.99 1.47 -13.97
C PHE A 35 9.19 1.86 -15.21
N ARG A 36 9.64 2.85 -15.95
CA ARG A 36 8.98 3.30 -17.19
C ARG A 36 9.01 2.24 -18.27
N GLU A 37 10.18 1.64 -18.51
CA GLU A 37 10.33 0.56 -19.48
C GLU A 37 9.39 -0.59 -19.16
N MET A 38 9.34 -1.02 -17.88
CA MET A 38 8.42 -2.05 -17.43
C MET A 38 6.95 -1.63 -17.64
N LEU A 39 6.55 -0.44 -17.19
CA LEU A 39 5.17 0.03 -17.31
C LEU A 39 4.78 0.23 -18.79
N TYR A 40 5.67 0.75 -19.61
CA TYR A 40 5.46 0.90 -21.04
C TYR A 40 5.21 -0.46 -21.69
N GLN A 41 6.06 -1.44 -21.44
CA GLN A 41 5.90 -2.80 -21.94
C GLN A 41 4.55 -3.41 -21.50
N LEU A 42 4.22 -3.34 -20.22
CA LEU A 42 3.00 -3.91 -19.66
C LEU A 42 1.72 -3.25 -20.18
N THR A 43 1.74 -1.94 -20.46
CA THR A 43 0.54 -1.19 -20.83
C THR A 43 0.29 -1.19 -22.35
N ILE A 44 1.36 -1.21 -23.17
CA ILE A 44 1.23 -1.16 -24.63
C ILE A 44 0.98 -2.54 -25.24
N ASP A 45 1.69 -3.55 -24.76
CA ASP A 45 1.57 -4.90 -25.29
C ASP A 45 0.19 -5.53 -25.00
N GLY A 46 -0.54 -5.00 -24.00
CA GLY A 46 -1.89 -5.45 -23.68
C GLY A 46 -1.95 -6.89 -23.19
N ASN A 47 -0.82 -7.44 -22.78
CA ASN A 47 -0.70 -8.83 -22.37
C ASN A 47 -1.21 -9.05 -20.94
N PRO A 48 -1.96 -10.15 -20.69
CA PRO A 48 -2.40 -10.49 -19.34
C PRO A 48 -1.22 -10.59 -18.36
N THR A 49 -1.37 -9.94 -17.21
CA THR A 49 -0.30 -9.78 -16.21
C THR A 49 -0.71 -10.38 -14.86
N LEU A 50 0.14 -11.24 -14.31
CA LEU A 50 -0.01 -11.80 -12.99
C LEU A 50 0.97 -11.12 -12.02
N ILE A 51 0.46 -10.57 -10.94
CA ILE A 51 1.26 -9.94 -9.89
C ILE A 51 1.24 -10.83 -8.65
N VAL A 52 2.41 -11.16 -8.14
CA VAL A 52 2.57 -11.98 -6.93
C VAL A 52 3.16 -11.14 -5.82
N ALA A 53 2.45 -11.04 -4.69
CA ALA A 53 2.87 -10.24 -3.53
C ALA A 53 2.29 -10.78 -2.23
N THR A 54 2.96 -10.52 -1.09
CA THR A 54 2.47 -10.88 0.26
C THR A 54 2.79 -9.79 1.28
N GLY A 55 1.98 -9.70 2.34
CA GLY A 55 2.14 -8.69 3.40
C GLY A 55 2.14 -7.27 2.83
N GLY A 56 2.96 -6.39 3.37
CA GLY A 56 3.07 -4.99 2.93
C GLY A 56 3.42 -4.80 1.45
N SER A 57 4.00 -5.81 0.76
CA SER A 57 4.23 -5.74 -0.69
C SER A 57 2.94 -5.73 -1.51
N LYS A 58 1.81 -6.17 -0.95
CA LYS A 58 0.49 -6.07 -1.61
C LYS A 58 0.07 -4.62 -1.88
N ILE A 59 0.50 -3.69 -1.05
CA ILE A 59 0.24 -2.26 -1.23
C ILE A 59 0.78 -1.82 -2.59
N VAL A 60 2.04 -2.15 -2.87
CA VAL A 60 2.69 -1.86 -4.16
C VAL A 60 2.00 -2.60 -5.30
N ALA A 61 1.65 -3.87 -5.08
CA ALA A 61 1.00 -4.71 -6.09
C ALA A 61 -0.39 -4.16 -6.49
N TYR A 62 -1.22 -3.73 -5.55
CA TYR A 62 -2.53 -3.15 -5.84
C TYR A 62 -2.42 -1.80 -6.52
N TYR A 63 -1.45 -0.97 -6.14
CA TYR A 63 -1.21 0.29 -6.82
C TYR A 63 -0.75 0.06 -8.26
N LEU A 64 0.15 -0.90 -8.49
CA LEU A 64 0.60 -1.29 -9.82
C LEU A 64 -0.55 -1.86 -10.66
N GLN A 65 -1.39 -2.72 -10.08
CA GLN A 65 -2.60 -3.21 -10.73
C GLN A 65 -3.49 -2.07 -11.23
N LEU A 66 -3.74 -1.08 -10.36
CA LEU A 66 -4.51 0.11 -10.69
C LEU A 66 -3.93 0.86 -11.90
N ILE A 67 -2.60 1.03 -11.94
CA ILE A 67 -1.90 1.68 -13.05
C ILE A 67 -2.08 0.87 -14.34
N ILE A 68 -1.79 -0.42 -14.31
CA ILE A 68 -1.85 -1.30 -15.49
C ILE A 68 -3.27 -1.30 -16.08
N GLU A 69 -4.30 -1.42 -15.24
CA GLU A 69 -5.69 -1.47 -15.70
C GLU A 69 -6.21 -0.12 -16.21
N ARG A 70 -5.66 0.99 -15.74
CA ARG A 70 -6.07 2.33 -16.15
C ARG A 70 -5.34 2.85 -17.39
N LEU A 71 -4.05 2.55 -17.50
CA LEU A 71 -3.22 2.98 -18.62
C LEU A 71 -3.17 1.95 -19.73
N GLY A 72 -3.44 0.69 -19.42
CA GLY A 72 -3.38 -0.41 -20.37
C GLY A 72 -4.51 -0.43 -21.39
N VAL A 73 -4.40 -1.32 -22.35
CA VAL A 73 -5.40 -1.58 -23.36
C VAL A 73 -6.71 -2.04 -22.71
N LYS A 74 -7.83 -1.54 -23.20
CA LYS A 74 -9.16 -1.89 -22.69
C LYS A 74 -9.36 -3.41 -22.68
N GLY A 75 -9.70 -3.95 -21.50
CA GLY A 75 -9.91 -5.39 -21.30
C GLY A 75 -8.65 -6.15 -20.88
N LEU A 76 -7.56 -5.47 -20.60
CA LEU A 76 -6.35 -6.06 -20.04
C LEU A 76 -6.66 -6.76 -18.71
N ILE A 77 -6.23 -8.02 -18.60
CA ILE A 77 -6.37 -8.82 -17.37
C ILE A 77 -5.13 -8.58 -16.52
N CYS A 78 -5.36 -8.05 -15.32
CA CYS A 78 -4.32 -7.92 -14.30
C CYS A 78 -4.82 -8.49 -12.97
N GLU A 79 -4.09 -9.43 -12.40
CA GLU A 79 -4.51 -10.13 -11.18
C GLU A 79 -3.40 -10.10 -10.13
N VAL A 80 -3.76 -9.82 -8.88
CA VAL A 80 -2.84 -9.85 -7.74
C VAL A 80 -3.16 -11.08 -6.88
N ILE A 81 -2.16 -11.93 -6.65
CA ILE A 81 -2.30 -13.15 -5.85
C ILE A 81 -1.16 -13.28 -4.81
N GLU A 82 -1.39 -14.15 -3.83
CA GLU A 82 -0.35 -14.59 -2.89
C GLU A 82 0.62 -15.59 -3.54
N PRO A 83 1.88 -15.68 -3.08
CA PRO A 83 2.84 -16.67 -3.58
C PRO A 83 2.33 -18.11 -3.50
N ARG A 84 1.58 -18.43 -2.45
CA ARG A 84 0.99 -19.76 -2.27
C ARG A 84 -0.07 -20.06 -3.33
N ASP A 85 -0.92 -19.08 -3.63
CA ASP A 85 -2.03 -19.26 -4.58
C ASP A 85 -1.52 -19.48 -6.00
N TYR A 86 -0.31 -19.00 -6.31
CA TYR A 86 0.34 -19.25 -7.59
C TYR A 86 0.42 -20.74 -7.94
N PHE A 87 0.79 -21.59 -7.00
CA PHE A 87 0.94 -23.03 -7.24
C PHE A 87 -0.39 -23.76 -7.39
N TYR A 88 -1.48 -23.22 -6.86
CA TYR A 88 -2.84 -23.77 -7.02
C TYR A 88 -3.57 -23.22 -8.25
N LYS A 89 -3.01 -22.21 -8.91
CA LYS A 89 -3.63 -21.56 -10.06
C LYS A 89 -3.47 -22.40 -11.32
N ASN A 90 -4.56 -23.03 -11.78
CA ASN A 90 -4.55 -23.92 -12.95
C ASN A 90 -4.41 -23.18 -14.29
N ASN A 91 -4.81 -21.91 -14.35
CA ASN A 91 -4.83 -21.11 -15.57
C ASN A 91 -3.69 -20.07 -15.65
N LYS A 92 -2.58 -20.30 -14.94
CA LYS A 92 -1.43 -19.40 -14.97
C LYS A 92 -0.82 -19.20 -16.35
N ASN A 93 -0.97 -20.16 -17.26
CA ASN A 93 -0.50 -20.10 -18.65
C ASN A 93 -1.27 -19.08 -19.53
N GLN A 94 -2.37 -18.52 -19.02
CA GLN A 94 -3.05 -17.41 -19.72
C GLN A 94 -2.34 -16.06 -19.53
N PHE A 95 -1.43 -15.95 -18.57
CA PHE A 95 -0.66 -14.75 -18.32
C PHE A 95 0.65 -14.79 -19.11
N ALA A 96 0.95 -13.71 -19.82
CA ALA A 96 2.20 -13.55 -20.53
C ALA A 96 3.28 -12.87 -19.66
N ASN A 97 2.84 -12.06 -18.69
CA ASN A 97 3.73 -11.34 -17.79
C ASN A 97 3.56 -11.80 -16.35
N LEU A 98 4.67 -11.95 -15.65
CA LEU A 98 4.73 -12.20 -14.21
C LEU A 98 5.51 -11.07 -13.53
N ILE A 99 4.90 -10.46 -12.53
CA ILE A 99 5.56 -9.47 -11.68
C ILE A 99 5.57 -10.01 -10.25
N VAL A 100 6.74 -10.12 -9.65
CA VAL A 100 6.87 -10.42 -8.23
C VAL A 100 7.27 -9.15 -7.50
N VAL A 101 6.51 -8.78 -6.46
CA VAL A 101 6.83 -7.65 -5.60
C VAL A 101 7.35 -8.17 -4.27
N SER A 102 8.62 -7.90 -3.97
CA SER A 102 9.26 -8.32 -2.74
C SER A 102 10.37 -7.36 -2.32
N ALA A 103 10.19 -6.67 -1.20
CA ALA A 103 11.17 -5.70 -0.72
C ALA A 103 12.57 -6.32 -0.53
N SER A 104 12.67 -7.50 0.04
CA SER A 104 13.95 -8.20 0.23
C SER A 104 14.47 -8.89 -1.03
N GLY A 105 13.59 -9.24 -1.98
CA GLY A 105 13.89 -10.10 -3.12
C GLY A 105 14.28 -11.53 -2.74
N ASN A 106 14.15 -11.91 -1.46
CA ASN A 106 14.57 -13.20 -0.89
C ASN A 106 13.41 -14.04 -0.35
N THR A 107 12.17 -13.65 -0.60
CA THR A 107 11.04 -14.44 -0.12
C THR A 107 11.13 -15.85 -0.70
N ASN A 108 11.13 -16.85 0.18
CA ASN A 108 11.14 -18.24 -0.23
C ASN A 108 9.97 -18.52 -1.17
N GLY A 109 10.20 -19.36 -2.17
CA GLY A 109 9.21 -19.64 -3.22
C GLY A 109 9.29 -18.70 -4.43
N ILE A 110 9.84 -17.49 -4.33
CA ILE A 110 9.99 -16.58 -5.50
C ILE A 110 10.79 -17.25 -6.61
N LYS A 111 11.91 -17.91 -6.27
CA LYS A 111 12.72 -18.63 -7.24
C LYS A 111 11.90 -19.71 -7.95
N ASN A 112 11.15 -20.51 -7.20
CA ASN A 112 10.33 -21.58 -7.78
C ASN A 112 9.23 -21.01 -8.70
N ILE A 113 8.65 -19.86 -8.34
CA ILE A 113 7.66 -19.16 -9.16
C ILE A 113 8.28 -18.69 -10.48
N PHE A 114 9.48 -18.09 -10.42
CA PHE A 114 10.21 -17.66 -11.63
C PHE A 114 10.67 -18.84 -12.50
N ASP A 115 11.07 -19.94 -11.88
CA ASP A 115 11.51 -21.13 -12.62
C ASP A 115 10.33 -21.83 -13.33
N ASP A 116 9.14 -21.81 -12.73
CA ASP A 116 7.93 -22.44 -13.27
C ASP A 116 7.20 -21.58 -14.31
N PHE A 117 7.26 -20.25 -14.22
CA PHE A 117 6.53 -19.37 -15.12
C PHE A 117 7.18 -19.30 -16.50
N ILE A 118 6.36 -19.35 -17.56
CA ILE A 118 6.77 -19.17 -18.95
C ILE A 118 6.25 -17.81 -19.44
N GLY A 119 7.16 -16.89 -19.79
CA GLY A 119 6.82 -15.53 -20.23
C GLY A 119 7.79 -14.49 -19.67
N ASP A 120 7.42 -13.23 -19.77
CA ASP A 120 8.23 -12.13 -19.27
C ASP A 120 8.12 -12.04 -17.74
N LYS A 121 9.27 -11.82 -17.09
CA LYS A 121 9.41 -11.90 -15.64
C LYS A 121 10.03 -10.64 -15.09
N PHE A 122 9.39 -10.04 -14.09
CA PHE A 122 9.85 -8.82 -13.44
C PHE A 122 9.90 -9.02 -11.92
N LEU A 123 10.98 -8.55 -11.30
CA LEU A 123 11.11 -8.48 -9.84
C LEU A 123 11.18 -7.02 -9.41
N ILE A 124 10.15 -6.56 -8.71
CA ILE A 124 10.17 -5.24 -8.04
C ILE A 124 10.73 -5.45 -6.63
N THR A 125 11.89 -4.87 -6.35
CA THR A 125 12.64 -5.11 -5.10
C THR A 125 13.45 -3.89 -4.67
N GLN A 126 13.84 -3.85 -3.39
CA GLN A 126 14.72 -2.82 -2.87
C GLN A 126 16.19 -3.05 -3.27
N ASN A 127 16.57 -4.29 -3.54
CA ASN A 127 17.94 -4.67 -3.79
C ASN A 127 18.16 -5.04 -5.25
N ASP A 128 19.34 -4.72 -5.78
CA ASP A 128 19.76 -5.26 -7.06
C ASP A 128 19.98 -6.76 -6.93
N ARG A 129 19.47 -7.53 -7.89
CA ARG A 129 19.51 -8.98 -7.93
C ARG A 129 19.84 -9.45 -9.34
N GLU A 130 20.47 -10.61 -9.44
CA GLU A 130 20.69 -11.29 -10.69
C GLU A 130 19.77 -12.52 -10.79
N GLY A 131 19.23 -12.75 -11.98
CA GLY A 131 18.36 -13.89 -12.25
C GLY A 131 17.86 -13.91 -13.68
N ASN A 132 17.01 -14.89 -14.00
CA ASN A 132 16.35 -15.01 -15.30
C ASN A 132 15.09 -14.13 -15.40
N TYR A 133 15.14 -12.95 -14.79
CA TYR A 133 14.07 -11.96 -14.72
C TYR A 133 14.65 -10.54 -14.78
N GLN A 134 13.84 -9.60 -15.21
CA GLN A 134 14.20 -8.19 -15.18
C GLN A 134 14.02 -7.63 -13.78
N VAL A 135 15.04 -6.99 -13.23
CA VAL A 135 14.99 -6.38 -11.90
C VAL A 135 14.63 -4.91 -12.01
N VAL A 136 13.59 -4.53 -11.28
CA VAL A 136 13.16 -3.13 -11.11
C VAL A 136 13.39 -2.76 -9.65
N SER A 137 14.53 -2.14 -9.38
CA SER A 137 14.97 -1.84 -8.02
C SER A 137 14.69 -0.38 -7.65
N TRP A 138 14.21 -0.14 -6.41
CA TRP A 138 14.02 1.21 -5.87
C TRP A 138 15.01 1.55 -4.76
N GLY A 139 15.91 0.63 -4.39
CA GLY A 139 16.87 0.84 -3.31
C GLY A 139 17.82 2.00 -3.59
N ASN A 140 18.17 2.73 -2.54
CA ASN A 140 19.23 3.73 -2.57
C ASN A 140 20.33 3.28 -1.61
N GLU A 141 21.58 3.19 -2.10
CA GLU A 141 22.76 2.79 -1.31
C GLU A 141 23.05 3.75 -0.13
N LYS A 142 22.56 5.00 -0.20
CA LYS A 142 22.75 6.02 0.84
C LYS A 142 21.91 5.80 2.09
N TYR A 143 20.86 4.95 2.03
CA TYR A 143 19.97 4.75 3.16
C TYR A 143 20.10 3.33 3.70
N ASP A 144 20.51 3.24 4.97
CA ASP A 144 20.43 2.01 5.74
C ASP A 144 19.04 1.39 5.61
N ARG A 145 18.98 0.05 5.65
CA ARG A 145 17.72 -0.68 5.72
C ARG A 145 16.88 -0.09 6.83
N GLU A 146 15.64 0.18 6.49
CA GLU A 146 14.65 0.59 7.47
C GLU A 146 14.57 -0.48 8.57
N LYS A 147 14.93 -0.12 9.79
CA LYS A 147 14.88 -1.02 10.95
C LYS A 147 13.49 -1.00 11.60
N SER A 148 12.49 -0.60 10.86
CA SER A 148 11.12 -0.49 11.30
C SER A 148 10.33 -1.73 10.90
N PHE A 149 9.44 -2.19 11.78
CA PHE A 149 8.52 -3.29 11.47
C PHE A 149 7.59 -2.89 10.34
N VAL A 150 6.97 -1.70 10.42
CA VAL A 150 6.26 -1.08 9.30
C VAL A 150 7.27 -0.37 8.41
N SER A 151 7.59 -0.97 7.28
CA SER A 151 8.52 -0.40 6.31
C SER A 151 7.81 0.57 5.37
N LEU A 152 7.89 1.85 5.70
CA LEU A 152 7.27 2.93 4.94
C LEU A 152 7.96 3.13 3.58
N ALA A 153 9.29 3.08 3.57
CA ALA A 153 10.06 3.27 2.35
C ALA A 153 9.86 2.11 1.35
N SER A 154 9.57 0.90 1.81
CA SER A 154 9.37 -0.25 0.93
C SER A 154 8.05 -0.23 0.18
N SER A 155 7.05 0.50 0.66
CA SER A 155 5.76 0.69 -0.02
C SER A 155 5.70 2.02 -0.75
N LEU A 156 6.03 3.14 -0.10
CA LEU A 156 5.94 4.46 -0.71
C LEU A 156 7.04 4.73 -1.75
N GLY A 157 8.22 4.14 -1.60
CA GLY A 157 9.30 4.28 -2.56
C GLY A 157 8.89 3.86 -3.99
N PRO A 158 8.54 2.59 -4.20
CA PRO A 158 8.11 2.14 -5.52
C PRO A 158 6.84 2.85 -6.01
N ILE A 159 5.89 3.17 -5.13
CA ILE A 159 4.68 3.91 -5.52
C ILE A 159 5.04 5.31 -6.05
N THR A 160 5.95 6.03 -5.39
CA THR A 160 6.38 7.37 -5.86
C THR A 160 7.11 7.28 -7.21
N LEU A 161 7.93 6.25 -7.42
CA LEU A 161 8.56 5.99 -8.72
C LEU A 161 7.52 5.69 -9.81
N MET A 162 6.45 4.96 -9.49
CA MET A 162 5.35 4.71 -10.40
C MET A 162 4.57 5.99 -10.75
N LEU A 163 4.35 6.90 -9.78
CA LEU A 163 3.71 8.20 -10.02
C LEU A 163 4.48 9.05 -11.02
N ASP A 164 5.80 9.04 -10.91
CA ASP A 164 6.66 9.72 -11.86
C ASP A 164 6.44 9.19 -13.29
N THR A 165 6.27 7.88 -13.43
CA THR A 165 6.06 7.24 -14.74
C THR A 165 4.68 7.43 -15.31
N THR A 166 3.64 7.63 -14.49
CA THR A 166 2.25 7.81 -14.95
C THR A 166 1.96 9.19 -15.51
N SER A 167 2.71 10.22 -15.09
CA SER A 167 2.54 11.59 -15.58
C SER A 167 2.99 11.79 -17.03
N SER A 168 3.88 10.92 -17.53
CA SER A 168 4.18 10.81 -18.94
C SER A 168 4.70 9.39 -19.26
N LEU A 169 4.01 8.66 -20.13
CA LEU A 169 4.55 7.41 -20.70
C LEU A 169 5.75 7.67 -21.64
N ASN A 170 6.26 8.89 -21.70
CA ASN A 170 7.50 9.20 -22.40
C ASN A 170 8.68 8.61 -21.64
N LEU A 171 9.52 7.86 -22.32
CA LEU A 171 10.67 7.15 -21.75
C LEU A 171 11.77 8.07 -21.19
N GLU A 172 11.70 9.37 -21.47
CA GLU A 172 12.67 10.36 -20.98
C GLU A 172 11.98 11.47 -20.20
N MET A 173 12.21 11.55 -18.92
CA MET A 173 11.86 12.73 -18.11
C MET A 173 13.04 13.67 -17.94
N SER A 174 12.75 14.95 -18.04
CA SER A 174 13.70 15.99 -17.70
C SER A 174 13.84 16.12 -16.17
N SER A 175 14.99 16.62 -15.71
CA SER A 175 15.19 16.94 -14.28
C SER A 175 14.12 17.92 -13.73
N SER A 176 13.51 18.73 -14.60
CA SER A 176 12.44 19.67 -14.22
C SER A 176 11.11 18.96 -13.92
N GLU A 177 10.82 17.85 -14.58
CA GLU A 177 9.60 17.05 -14.34
C GLU A 177 9.73 16.26 -13.03
N ILE A 178 10.88 15.67 -12.76
CA ILE A 178 11.17 15.01 -11.48
C ILE A 178 11.02 15.98 -10.32
N ARG A 179 11.51 17.21 -10.48
CA ARG A 179 11.34 18.25 -9.46
C ARG A 179 9.87 18.58 -9.20
N LYS A 180 9.04 18.65 -10.24
CA LYS A 180 7.59 18.89 -10.10
C LYS A 180 6.90 17.75 -9.33
N VAL A 181 7.26 16.48 -9.57
CA VAL A 181 6.74 15.34 -8.81
C VAL A 181 7.06 15.49 -7.34
N ASN A 182 8.31 15.86 -6.99
CA ASN A 182 8.70 16.08 -5.60
C ASN A 182 7.98 17.24 -4.92
N GLU A 183 7.86 18.38 -5.60
CA GLU A 183 7.14 19.53 -5.09
C GLU A 183 5.68 19.14 -4.79
N LYS A 184 5.06 18.36 -5.67
CA LYS A 184 3.70 17.85 -5.51
C LYS A 184 3.59 16.87 -4.34
N VAL A 185 4.52 15.94 -4.20
CA VAL A 185 4.56 15.00 -3.05
C VAL A 185 4.67 15.78 -1.74
N GLN A 186 5.50 16.82 -1.66
CA GLN A 186 5.60 17.68 -0.48
C GLN A 186 4.28 18.36 -0.15
N GLU A 187 3.60 18.92 -1.15
CA GLU A 187 2.29 19.56 -0.97
C GLU A 187 1.27 18.56 -0.42
N LEU A 188 1.20 17.35 -1.02
CA LEU A 188 0.26 16.31 -0.62
C LEU A 188 0.54 15.77 0.79
N LEU A 189 1.80 15.67 1.21
CA LEU A 189 2.16 15.29 2.58
C LEU A 189 1.60 16.28 3.59
N VAL A 190 1.77 17.58 3.35
CA VAL A 190 1.25 18.64 4.23
C VAL A 190 -0.28 18.60 4.29
N LYS A 191 -0.95 18.43 3.15
CA LYS A 191 -2.41 18.33 3.08
C LYS A 191 -2.93 17.07 3.81
N ALA A 192 -2.31 15.91 3.57
CA ALA A 192 -2.71 14.64 4.18
C ALA A 192 -2.60 14.70 5.71
N ARG A 193 -1.49 15.25 6.23
CA ARG A 193 -1.32 15.45 7.66
C ARG A 193 -2.41 16.34 8.24
N LYS A 194 -2.65 17.52 7.65
CA LYS A 194 -3.71 18.42 8.11
C LYS A 194 -5.10 17.76 8.10
N ARG A 195 -5.39 16.93 7.10
CA ARG A 195 -6.67 16.23 7.00
C ARG A 195 -6.85 15.23 8.15
N VAL A 196 -5.80 14.53 8.55
CA VAL A 196 -5.84 13.58 9.67
C VAL A 196 -5.85 14.28 11.02
N ASP A 197 -5.13 15.41 11.16
CA ASP A 197 -5.07 16.17 12.42
C ASP A 197 -6.44 16.71 12.87
N VAL A 198 -7.40 16.90 11.95
CA VAL A 198 -8.76 17.36 12.29
C VAL A 198 -9.71 16.20 12.69
N VAL A 199 -9.29 14.96 12.58
CA VAL A 199 -10.08 13.81 13.06
C VAL A 199 -10.09 13.81 14.59
N LEU A 200 -11.25 14.09 15.18
CA LEU A 200 -11.42 14.24 16.63
C LEU A 200 -11.65 12.92 17.37
N THR A 201 -11.64 11.80 16.67
CA THR A 201 -11.92 10.49 17.26
C THR A 201 -10.83 10.07 18.23
N ASP A 202 -11.22 9.61 19.41
CA ASP A 202 -10.35 8.89 20.35
C ASP A 202 -10.35 7.40 19.97
N PHE A 203 -9.22 6.93 19.44
CA PHE A 203 -9.06 5.53 19.02
C PHE A 203 -8.65 4.59 20.17
N LYS A 204 -8.44 5.08 21.37
CA LYS A 204 -7.86 4.32 22.50
C LYS A 204 -8.68 3.10 22.89
N ASN A 205 -10.00 3.25 22.96
CA ASN A 205 -10.90 2.24 23.51
C ASN A 205 -11.73 1.50 22.45
N LEU A 206 -11.49 1.70 21.17
CA LEU A 206 -12.25 1.06 20.11
C LEU A 206 -11.97 -0.44 20.04
N SER A 207 -13.02 -1.24 19.96
CA SER A 207 -12.92 -2.70 19.84
C SER A 207 -12.55 -3.14 18.42
N LEU A 208 -13.00 -2.39 17.41
CA LEU A 208 -12.87 -2.74 16.01
C LEU A 208 -12.81 -1.48 15.15
N ILE A 209 -11.96 -1.50 14.14
CA ILE A 209 -11.95 -0.53 13.04
C ILE A 209 -12.52 -1.21 11.80
N GLN A 210 -13.55 -0.61 11.20
CA GLN A 210 -14.17 -1.11 9.98
C GLN A 210 -13.84 -0.15 8.84
N ILE A 211 -13.14 -0.64 7.83
CA ILE A 211 -12.77 0.15 6.64
C ILE A 211 -13.74 -0.20 5.52
N ILE A 212 -14.47 0.78 5.00
CA ILE A 212 -15.31 0.63 3.82
C ILE A 212 -14.59 1.26 2.64
N SER A 213 -14.27 0.45 1.62
CA SER A 213 -13.51 0.87 0.46
C SER A 213 -14.15 0.38 -0.84
N GLY A 214 -13.90 1.10 -1.93
CA GLY A 214 -14.18 0.65 -3.29
C GLY A 214 -12.96 0.01 -3.93
N TYR A 215 -13.13 -0.41 -5.18
CA TYR A 215 -12.02 -0.90 -5.99
C TYR A 215 -10.91 0.15 -6.11
N GLU A 216 -11.28 1.41 -6.30
CA GLU A 216 -10.39 2.56 -6.48
C GLU A 216 -9.55 2.91 -5.23
N THR A 217 -10.01 2.54 -4.04
CA THR A 217 -9.36 2.87 -2.76
C THR A 217 -8.82 1.63 -2.04
N LYS A 218 -8.68 0.53 -2.78
CA LYS A 218 -8.21 -0.76 -2.24
C LYS A 218 -6.79 -0.68 -1.71
N THR A 219 -5.91 0.08 -2.36
CA THR A 219 -4.53 0.27 -1.93
C THR A 219 -4.46 0.99 -0.59
N SER A 220 -5.19 2.10 -0.46
CA SER A 220 -5.28 2.87 0.78
C SER A 220 -5.86 2.05 1.94
N ALA A 221 -6.91 1.27 1.66
CA ALA A 221 -7.47 0.34 2.66
C ALA A 221 -6.45 -0.70 3.12
N CYS A 222 -5.67 -1.27 2.18
CA CYS A 222 -4.61 -2.22 2.49
C CYS A 222 -3.48 -1.60 3.32
N VAL A 223 -3.12 -0.33 3.07
CA VAL A 223 -2.12 0.40 3.89
C VAL A 223 -2.56 0.46 5.34
N LEU A 224 -3.78 0.92 5.59
CA LEU A 224 -4.26 1.08 6.97
C LEU A 224 -4.42 -0.27 7.67
N GLU A 225 -5.03 -1.23 7.00
CA GLU A 225 -5.21 -2.59 7.54
C GLU A 225 -3.87 -3.23 7.87
N SER A 226 -2.93 -3.29 6.92
CA SER A 226 -1.61 -3.91 7.11
C SER A 226 -0.85 -3.25 8.26
N ASN A 227 -0.80 -1.91 8.31
CA ASN A 227 -0.09 -1.19 9.36
C ASN A 227 -0.65 -1.50 10.75
N LEU A 228 -1.96 -1.56 10.91
CA LEU A 228 -2.60 -1.75 12.22
C LEU A 228 -2.63 -3.22 12.67
N VAL A 229 -2.86 -4.15 11.73
CA VAL A 229 -2.97 -5.57 12.04
C VAL A 229 -1.60 -6.21 12.24
N GLU A 230 -0.63 -5.93 11.36
CA GLU A 230 0.71 -6.49 11.46
C GLU A 230 1.43 -6.05 12.75
N THR A 231 1.16 -4.84 13.22
CA THR A 231 1.72 -4.33 14.49
C THR A 231 0.90 -4.69 15.72
N GLY A 232 -0.25 -5.34 15.55
CA GLY A 232 -1.16 -5.64 16.65
C GLY A 232 -1.80 -4.39 17.28
N THR A 233 -1.77 -3.25 16.57
CA THR A 233 -2.28 -1.97 17.07
C THR A 233 -3.79 -1.98 17.18
N ALA A 234 -4.51 -2.55 16.20
CA ALA A 234 -5.96 -2.65 16.22
C ALA A 234 -6.46 -3.89 15.47
N SER A 235 -7.66 -4.34 15.86
CA SER A 235 -8.44 -5.27 15.04
C SER A 235 -9.07 -4.49 13.90
N VAL A 236 -8.89 -4.95 12.67
CA VAL A 236 -9.40 -4.28 11.47
C VAL A 236 -10.18 -5.25 10.60
N VAL A 237 -11.28 -4.79 10.04
CA VAL A 237 -12.03 -5.50 8.98
C VAL A 237 -12.21 -4.57 7.79
N VAL A 238 -11.79 -5.04 6.62
CA VAL A 238 -12.00 -4.31 5.36
C VAL A 238 -13.24 -4.84 4.67
N HIS A 239 -14.13 -3.94 4.28
CA HIS A 239 -15.34 -4.21 3.53
C HIS A 239 -15.25 -3.58 2.14
N ASP A 240 -15.57 -4.35 1.13
CA ASP A 240 -16.01 -3.81 -0.15
C ASP A 240 -17.39 -3.16 0.01
N LYS A 241 -17.62 -2.02 -0.64
CA LYS A 241 -18.89 -1.24 -0.56
C LYS A 241 -20.11 -2.11 -0.85
N GLY A 242 -20.05 -2.93 -1.91
CA GLY A 242 -21.14 -3.83 -2.28
C GLY A 242 -21.39 -4.90 -1.20
N SER A 243 -20.34 -5.54 -0.73
CA SER A 243 -20.43 -6.56 0.33
C SER A 243 -20.94 -5.97 1.65
N PHE A 244 -20.59 -4.72 1.95
CA PHE A 244 -21.09 -4.03 3.13
C PHE A 244 -22.63 -3.89 3.09
N CYS A 245 -23.17 -3.46 1.95
CA CYS A 245 -24.61 -3.36 1.72
C CYS A 245 -25.34 -4.73 1.79
N HIS A 246 -24.66 -5.83 1.52
CA HIS A 246 -25.20 -7.19 1.54
C HIS A 246 -25.07 -7.91 2.88
N GLY A 247 -25.18 -7.19 4.00
CA GLY A 247 -25.29 -7.75 5.35
C GLY A 247 -24.04 -7.67 6.21
N ARG A 248 -22.88 -7.25 5.69
CA ARG A 248 -21.70 -7.00 6.54
C ARG A 248 -21.88 -5.78 7.44
N SER A 249 -22.82 -4.88 7.11
CA SER A 249 -23.26 -3.78 7.97
C SER A 249 -23.79 -4.25 9.33
N ASN A 250 -24.23 -5.50 9.48
CA ASN A 250 -24.60 -6.08 10.77
C ASN A 250 -23.48 -6.07 11.81
N LEU A 251 -22.22 -5.95 11.38
CA LEU A 251 -21.09 -5.78 12.29
C LEU A 251 -21.14 -4.46 13.07
N LEU A 252 -21.72 -3.42 12.51
CA LEU A 252 -21.93 -2.15 13.22
C LEU A 252 -22.84 -2.35 14.43
N PHE A 253 -23.95 -3.06 14.24
CA PHE A 253 -24.86 -3.39 15.32
C PHE A 253 -24.22 -4.27 16.41
N ARG A 254 -23.38 -5.22 16.00
CA ARG A 254 -22.72 -6.15 16.93
C ARG A 254 -21.57 -5.50 17.70
N TYR A 255 -20.91 -4.53 17.10
CA TYR A 255 -19.76 -3.80 17.66
C TYR A 255 -20.05 -2.29 17.67
N PRO A 256 -20.95 -1.82 18.55
CA PRO A 256 -21.35 -0.40 18.57
C PRO A 256 -20.19 0.56 18.89
N ASP A 257 -19.13 0.05 19.56
CA ASP A 257 -17.92 0.80 19.85
C ASP A 257 -16.90 0.74 18.70
N SER A 258 -17.28 0.22 17.53
CA SER A 258 -16.39 0.24 16.36
C SER A 258 -16.31 1.64 15.76
N HIS A 259 -15.23 1.91 15.04
CA HIS A 259 -15.08 3.11 14.24
C HIS A 259 -15.08 2.77 12.76
N VAL A 260 -15.90 3.48 12.00
CA VAL A 260 -15.98 3.33 10.55
C VAL A 260 -15.03 4.33 9.87
N ILE A 261 -14.20 3.83 8.98
CA ILE A 261 -13.36 4.63 8.10
C ILE A 261 -13.86 4.41 6.67
N TYR A 262 -14.45 5.43 6.09
CA TYR A 262 -14.99 5.38 4.75
C TYR A 262 -14.01 6.01 3.76
N LEU A 263 -13.64 5.26 2.71
CA LEU A 263 -12.68 5.70 1.70
C LEU A 263 -13.34 5.87 0.34
N CYS A 264 -13.17 7.05 -0.27
CA CYS A 264 -13.57 7.31 -1.64
C CYS A 264 -12.70 8.40 -2.30
N HIS A 265 -12.55 8.36 -3.63
CA HIS A 265 -11.90 9.46 -4.33
C HIS A 265 -12.83 10.66 -4.46
N GLN A 266 -14.03 10.43 -4.95
CA GLN A 266 -15.10 11.40 -5.05
C GLN A 266 -16.37 10.76 -4.51
N ARG A 267 -17.15 11.53 -3.78
CA ARG A 267 -18.44 11.06 -3.31
C ARG A 267 -19.41 11.00 -4.48
N LYS A 268 -19.87 9.81 -4.76
CA LYS A 268 -20.96 9.54 -5.69
C LYS A 268 -22.25 9.42 -4.89
N GLU A 269 -23.40 9.45 -5.55
CA GLU A 269 -24.69 9.30 -4.91
C GLU A 269 -24.77 8.12 -3.92
N LEU A 270 -24.24 6.96 -4.29
CA LEU A 270 -24.17 5.81 -3.39
C LEU A 270 -23.30 6.08 -2.16
N ASP A 271 -22.18 6.77 -2.32
CA ASP A 271 -21.28 7.08 -1.21
C ASP A 271 -21.98 8.03 -0.20
N GLU A 272 -22.67 9.06 -0.72
CA GLU A 272 -23.46 10.00 0.12
C GLU A 272 -24.53 9.26 0.91
N VAL A 273 -25.34 8.45 0.23
CA VAL A 273 -26.39 7.64 0.88
C VAL A 273 -25.81 6.73 1.98
N LEU A 274 -24.71 6.06 1.73
CA LEU A 274 -24.08 5.18 2.72
C LEU A 274 -23.50 5.94 3.91
N ILE A 275 -22.84 7.07 3.65
CA ILE A 275 -22.26 7.92 4.69
C ILE A 275 -23.37 8.48 5.59
N ASP A 276 -24.46 8.97 5.00
CA ASP A 276 -25.59 9.54 5.72
C ASP A 276 -26.27 8.48 6.59
N LEU A 277 -26.61 7.32 6.03
CA LEU A 277 -27.24 6.21 6.77
C LEU A 277 -26.34 5.72 7.94
N ILE A 278 -25.03 5.61 7.73
CA ILE A 278 -24.11 5.20 8.78
C ILE A 278 -24.02 6.30 9.85
N SER A 279 -23.97 7.57 9.44
CA SER A 279 -23.86 8.71 10.37
C SER A 279 -25.12 8.93 11.22
N GLU A 280 -26.30 8.61 10.69
CA GLU A 280 -27.56 8.67 11.41
C GLU A 280 -27.62 7.65 12.55
N GLU A 281 -27.09 6.45 12.35
CA GLU A 281 -27.18 5.34 13.30
C GLU A 281 -25.93 5.21 14.19
N TYR A 282 -24.75 5.66 13.70
CA TYR A 282 -23.45 5.49 14.35
C TYR A 282 -22.65 6.77 14.29
N SER A 283 -22.32 7.33 15.45
CA SER A 283 -21.54 8.58 15.55
C SER A 283 -20.04 8.44 15.20
N ASN A 284 -19.52 7.21 15.18
CA ASN A 284 -18.09 6.93 15.03
C ASN A 284 -17.72 6.65 13.57
N ILE A 285 -17.85 7.65 12.70
CA ILE A 285 -17.44 7.56 11.30
C ILE A 285 -16.45 8.67 10.95
N SER A 286 -15.44 8.33 10.19
CA SER A 286 -14.51 9.27 9.53
C SER A 286 -14.49 9.02 8.04
N VAL A 287 -14.71 10.07 7.26
CA VAL A 287 -14.70 10.00 5.80
C VAL A 287 -13.41 10.61 5.28
N PHE A 288 -12.67 9.83 4.51
CA PHE A 288 -11.48 10.26 3.81
C PHE A 288 -11.75 10.23 2.30
N ASP A 289 -11.78 11.39 1.71
CA ASP A 289 -12.00 11.61 0.28
C ASP A 289 -10.87 12.48 -0.30
N THR A 290 -10.94 12.72 -1.60
CA THR A 290 -9.99 13.54 -2.34
C THR A 290 -10.68 14.63 -3.15
N GLU A 291 -11.84 15.10 -2.70
CA GLU A 291 -12.63 16.12 -3.40
C GLU A 291 -11.91 17.46 -3.51
N ASP A 292 -11.01 17.75 -2.56
CA ASP A 292 -10.15 18.93 -2.55
C ASP A 292 -8.98 18.86 -3.53
N LEU A 293 -8.83 17.74 -4.25
CA LEU A 293 -7.79 17.54 -5.25
C LEU A 293 -8.36 17.53 -6.68
N ASN A 294 -7.89 18.50 -7.47
CA ASN A 294 -8.14 18.51 -8.92
C ASN A 294 -7.00 17.75 -9.64
N GLU A 295 -6.87 16.47 -9.34
CA GLU A 295 -5.80 15.62 -9.81
C GLU A 295 -6.35 14.37 -10.48
N ASP A 296 -5.46 13.67 -11.21
CA ASP A 296 -5.80 12.37 -11.77
C ASP A 296 -5.97 11.31 -10.68
N TYR A 297 -6.45 10.17 -11.11
CA TYR A 297 -6.80 9.05 -10.27
C TYR A 297 -5.63 8.51 -9.45
N PHE A 298 -4.41 8.50 -10.00
CA PHE A 298 -3.22 7.96 -9.34
C PHE A 298 -2.77 8.87 -8.20
N TRP A 299 -2.78 10.18 -8.42
CA TRP A 299 -2.48 11.17 -7.40
C TRP A 299 -3.52 11.19 -6.28
N LYS A 300 -4.79 10.97 -6.62
CA LYS A 300 -5.88 10.83 -5.64
C LYS A 300 -5.64 9.63 -4.72
N GLU A 301 -5.34 8.44 -5.30
CA GLU A 301 -5.05 7.27 -4.50
C GLU A 301 -3.77 7.44 -3.67
N TYR A 302 -2.73 8.05 -4.24
CA TYR A 302 -1.51 8.36 -3.49
C TYR A 302 -1.77 9.29 -2.30
N TYR A 303 -2.61 10.29 -2.47
CA TYR A 303 -3.01 11.19 -1.39
C TYR A 303 -3.77 10.46 -0.27
N LEU A 304 -4.67 9.55 -0.61
CA LEU A 304 -5.34 8.69 0.38
C LEU A 304 -4.34 7.77 1.09
N ILE A 305 -3.39 7.20 0.38
CA ILE A 305 -2.30 6.39 0.96
C ILE A 305 -1.56 7.21 2.03
N LEU A 306 -1.18 8.45 1.74
CA LEU A 306 -0.53 9.33 2.70
C LEU A 306 -1.41 9.60 3.93
N GLN A 307 -2.71 9.85 3.72
CA GLN A 307 -3.66 10.01 4.83
C GLN A 307 -3.72 8.75 5.71
N MET A 308 -3.71 7.54 5.12
CA MET A 308 -3.73 6.30 5.87
C MET A 308 -2.46 6.07 6.69
N TYR A 309 -1.30 6.49 6.22
CA TYR A 309 -0.08 6.47 7.03
C TYR A 309 -0.17 7.41 8.23
N PHE A 310 -0.63 8.65 8.04
CA PHE A 310 -0.83 9.58 9.15
C PHE A 310 -1.90 9.10 10.12
N LEU A 311 -2.96 8.48 9.62
CA LEU A 311 -4.02 7.90 10.46
C LEU A 311 -3.51 6.70 11.26
N SER A 312 -2.70 5.82 10.66
CA SER A 312 -2.03 4.72 11.37
C SER A 312 -1.20 5.24 12.54
N ARG A 313 -0.45 6.33 12.31
CA ARG A 313 0.30 7.02 13.37
C ARG A 313 -0.62 7.52 14.48
N LYS A 314 -1.67 8.26 14.14
CA LYS A 314 -2.60 8.80 15.12
C LYS A 314 -3.22 7.70 15.99
N ILE A 315 -3.68 6.61 15.37
CA ILE A 315 -4.24 5.45 16.08
C ILE A 315 -3.19 4.81 17.01
N SER A 316 -1.95 4.70 16.56
CA SER A 316 -0.88 4.11 17.36
C SER A 316 -0.50 4.99 18.55
N GLU A 317 -0.46 6.31 18.36
CA GLU A 317 -0.21 7.29 19.42
C GLU A 317 -1.33 7.24 20.48
N ASP A 318 -2.59 7.23 20.08
CA ASP A 318 -3.74 7.12 20.98
C ASP A 318 -3.71 5.83 21.80
N ARG A 319 -3.20 4.72 21.22
CA ARG A 319 -3.06 3.42 21.87
C ARG A 319 -1.72 3.19 22.57
N ASN A 320 -0.81 4.15 22.49
CA ASN A 320 0.54 4.05 23.04
C ASN A 320 1.31 2.81 22.54
N ILE A 321 1.20 2.53 21.23
CA ILE A 321 1.88 1.42 20.54
C ILE A 321 2.88 1.99 19.54
N ASP A 322 4.12 1.51 19.56
CA ASP A 322 5.13 1.90 18.57
C ASP A 322 5.01 1.01 17.32
N LEU A 323 4.54 1.57 16.21
CA LEU A 323 4.45 0.87 14.91
C LEU A 323 5.79 0.37 14.39
N THR A 324 6.89 0.89 14.90
CA THR A 324 8.24 0.57 14.41
C THR A 324 8.84 -0.62 15.14
N GLN A 325 8.42 -0.80 16.39
CA GLN A 325 8.88 -1.88 17.28
C GLN A 325 7.69 -2.44 18.08
N PRO A 326 6.70 -3.03 17.40
CA PRO A 326 5.55 -3.60 18.09
C PRO A 326 5.99 -4.75 18.99
N GLU A 327 5.28 -4.93 20.10
CA GLU A 327 5.45 -6.11 20.92
C GLU A 327 4.92 -7.34 20.18
N TYR A 328 5.78 -8.32 19.93
CA TYR A 328 5.39 -9.57 19.30
C TYR A 328 6.09 -10.76 19.96
N ASN A 329 5.57 -11.98 19.75
CA ASN A 329 6.24 -13.20 20.19
C ASN A 329 7.39 -13.55 19.22
N PRO A 330 8.68 -13.36 19.61
CA PRO A 330 9.79 -13.54 18.67
C PRO A 330 9.94 -14.98 18.20
N ARG A 331 9.52 -15.97 19.03
CA ARG A 331 9.54 -17.38 18.66
C ARG A 331 8.50 -17.68 17.60
N LEU A 332 7.25 -17.25 17.83
CA LEU A 332 6.15 -17.46 16.89
C LEU A 332 6.47 -16.85 15.52
N VAL A 333 6.92 -15.60 15.52
CA VAL A 333 7.27 -14.90 14.28
C VAL A 333 8.39 -15.63 13.53
N ARG A 334 9.45 -16.08 14.24
CA ARG A 334 10.56 -16.82 13.64
C ARG A 334 10.09 -18.13 13.02
N GLU A 335 9.31 -18.92 13.75
CA GLU A 335 8.77 -20.18 13.25
C GLU A 335 7.89 -19.97 12.02
N LEU A 336 7.01 -18.97 12.05
CA LEU A 336 6.14 -18.64 10.90
C LEU A 336 6.96 -18.13 9.70
N TYR A 337 8.03 -17.36 9.90
CA TYR A 337 8.91 -16.96 8.81
C TYR A 337 9.69 -18.12 8.21
N ASN A 338 10.14 -19.07 9.05
CA ASN A 338 10.84 -20.27 8.59
C ASN A 338 9.90 -21.21 7.84
N PHE A 339 8.64 -21.29 8.27
CA PHE A 339 7.61 -22.09 7.59
C PHE A 339 7.32 -21.61 6.16
N ARG A 340 7.60 -20.35 5.85
CA ARG A 340 7.53 -19.82 4.48
C ARG A 340 8.56 -20.44 3.53
N GLY A 341 9.51 -21.21 4.04
CA GLY A 341 10.59 -21.85 3.29
C GLY A 341 10.30 -23.22 2.70
N GLU A 342 9.22 -23.88 3.14
CA GLU A 342 8.88 -25.24 2.74
C GLU A 342 7.66 -25.32 1.79
N MET A 343 7.13 -24.16 1.35
CA MET A 343 5.99 -24.08 0.42
C MET A 343 6.44 -23.82 -1.01
#